data_3625186970329b8781e34843bc1b3ce9
#
_entry.id   3625186970329b8781e34843bc1b3ce9
#
_cell.length_a   1.000
_cell.length_b   1.000
_cell.length_c   1.000
_cell.angle_alpha   90.00
_cell.angle_beta   90.00
_cell.angle_gamma   90.00
#
_symmetry.space_group_name_H-M   'P 1'
#
loop_
_entity.id
_entity.type
_entity.pdbx_description
1 polymer ?
#
loop_
_entity_poly.entity_id
_entity_poly.type
_entity_poly.pdbx_seq_one_letter_code
_entity_poly.pdbx_strand_id
1 'polypeptide(L)'
;MTIYRLQTAYLSRGWTQDVVVTVSPQGMITAIDTSANASPSPSPSPSASPSPGAAPMPTPAIPIEGVAGFVIPGMPNAHSHAFQRAMAGNAEFRSTARDSFWSWRQAMYALANRIGPEEMRIVATQLFVEMLKAGYTSVAEFHYLHRPSGEKQYAGANLLWEAIGNAADTAGIGLTFLPTLYQSSDFGAAPLKPEQARFALQTDAFLRAVEERVGAERRGGVSARRTGAAFHSLRAVPLDQLRPAAIALRAIDPSMPVHIHVAEQSLEVSACVRATGRRPIQLLLEQELLTQHWCVVHATHATAQELQGIAAANAAVCVSVSTEANLGDGLFDTARFFKSGGRLCIGSDSQSTVNPAEELRWLEYQQRLRKKRRVVLAAKDESHVGTTLWRGAALGGAVAIGQPVGEIAVGRRADWLVLDAAHPAMAGAAPDAAFDRLLFAGADRAVRDVMVAGRWVVKDRNHPADVELRGDFSRVMKDLSNG
;
A
#
# COMPACT_ATOMS: atom_id res chain seq x y z
N MET A 1 -17.32 -16.56 13.39
CA MET A 1 -16.01 -17.05 13.82
C MET A 1 -15.64 -18.19 12.89
N THR A 2 -14.47 -18.18 12.29
CA THR A 2 -13.98 -19.22 11.37
C THR A 2 -12.63 -19.71 11.87
N ILE A 3 -12.35 -21.00 11.76
CA ILE A 3 -11.09 -21.60 12.19
C ILE A 3 -10.38 -22.15 10.96
N TYR A 4 -9.13 -21.76 10.78
CA TYR A 4 -8.28 -22.21 9.70
C TYR A 4 -7.12 -23.06 10.24
N ARG A 5 -6.80 -24.17 9.56
CA ARG A 5 -5.61 -24.99 9.82
C ARG A 5 -4.63 -24.79 8.68
N LEU A 6 -3.57 -24.02 8.95
CA LEU A 6 -2.55 -23.65 7.97
C LEU A 6 -1.44 -24.71 8.00
N GLN A 7 -1.15 -25.34 6.88
CA GLN A 7 -0.15 -26.40 6.76
C GLN A 7 1.25 -25.88 7.17
N THR A 8 1.65 -24.73 6.63
CA THR A 8 2.93 -24.07 6.94
C THR A 8 2.72 -22.57 6.86
N ALA A 9 2.94 -21.84 7.95
CA ALA A 9 2.70 -20.41 8.03
C ALA A 9 3.92 -19.63 8.52
N TYR A 10 4.13 -18.42 7.99
CA TYR A 10 5.13 -17.51 8.50
C TYR A 10 4.51 -16.60 9.55
N LEU A 11 4.87 -16.84 10.80
CA LEU A 11 4.42 -16.07 11.97
C LEU A 11 5.51 -15.08 12.43
N SER A 12 5.23 -14.30 13.48
CA SER A 12 6.17 -13.33 14.07
C SER A 12 7.54 -13.93 14.41
N ARG A 13 7.56 -15.22 14.80
CA ARG A 13 8.77 -15.95 15.21
C ARG A 13 9.39 -16.80 14.10
N GLY A 14 8.87 -16.71 12.88
CA GLY A 14 9.34 -17.50 11.74
C GLY A 14 8.35 -18.55 11.26
N TRP A 15 8.84 -19.48 10.45
CA TRP A 15 8.05 -20.56 9.87
C TRP A 15 7.58 -21.56 10.90
N THR A 16 6.31 -21.88 10.89
CA THR A 16 5.66 -22.83 11.79
C THR A 16 4.74 -23.75 10.99
N GLN A 17 4.75 -25.05 11.30
CA GLN A 17 3.87 -26.03 10.70
C GLN A 17 2.64 -26.28 11.56
N ASP A 18 1.55 -26.68 10.92
CA ASP A 18 0.30 -27.09 11.57
C ASP A 18 -0.29 -26.04 12.51
N VAL A 19 -0.49 -24.84 12.00
CA VAL A 19 -0.95 -23.68 12.76
C VAL A 19 -2.46 -23.57 12.69
N VAL A 20 -3.13 -23.49 13.84
CA VAL A 20 -4.58 -23.23 13.92
C VAL A 20 -4.81 -21.75 14.23
N VAL A 21 -5.54 -21.07 13.34
CA VAL A 21 -5.85 -19.64 13.44
C VAL A 21 -7.36 -19.45 13.57
N THR A 22 -7.79 -18.72 14.58
CA THR A 22 -9.18 -18.32 14.76
C THR A 22 -9.39 -16.88 14.30
N VAL A 23 -10.38 -16.68 13.43
CA VAL A 23 -10.73 -15.37 12.86
C VAL A 23 -12.14 -14.98 13.26
N SER A 24 -12.30 -13.77 13.77
CA SER A 24 -13.60 -13.20 14.15
C SER A 24 -14.48 -12.88 12.92
N PRO A 25 -15.80 -12.66 13.09
CA PRO A 25 -16.66 -12.19 11.99
C PRO A 25 -16.21 -10.85 11.38
N GLN A 26 -15.46 -10.04 12.12
CA GLN A 26 -14.88 -8.77 11.66
C GLN A 26 -13.55 -8.96 10.95
N GLY A 27 -13.12 -10.21 10.73
CA GLY A 27 -11.87 -10.52 10.00
C GLY A 27 -10.60 -10.32 10.82
N MET A 28 -10.67 -10.26 12.16
CA MET A 28 -9.51 -10.12 13.02
C MET A 28 -9.05 -11.48 13.55
N ILE A 29 -7.74 -11.70 13.61
CA ILE A 29 -7.13 -12.88 14.23
C ILE A 29 -7.29 -12.76 15.75
N THR A 30 -8.01 -13.70 16.36
CA THR A 30 -8.30 -13.69 17.81
C THR A 30 -7.51 -14.73 18.60
N ALA A 31 -7.06 -15.80 17.91
CA ALA A 31 -6.19 -16.81 18.52
C ALA A 31 -5.30 -17.46 17.47
N ILE A 32 -4.11 -17.87 17.88
CA ILE A 32 -3.18 -18.71 17.12
C ILE A 32 -2.68 -19.82 18.04
N ASP A 33 -2.84 -21.07 17.63
CA ASP A 33 -2.34 -22.25 18.32
C ASP A 33 -1.36 -23.00 17.42
N THR A 34 -0.19 -23.30 17.96
CA THR A 34 0.92 -23.99 17.30
C THR A 34 1.23 -25.35 17.93
N SER A 35 0.41 -25.82 18.88
CA SER A 35 0.57 -27.12 19.50
C SER A 35 0.04 -28.22 18.56
N ALA A 36 0.85 -29.25 18.32
CA ALA A 36 0.53 -30.35 17.40
C ALA A 36 -0.74 -31.20 17.79
N ASN A 37 -1.41 -30.86 18.89
CA ASN A 37 -2.60 -31.54 19.44
C ASN A 37 -3.80 -30.57 19.65
N ALA A 38 -3.87 -29.46 18.96
CA ALA A 38 -4.96 -28.51 19.13
C ALA A 38 -6.32 -29.08 18.63
N SER A 39 -7.00 -29.79 19.50
CA SER A 39 -8.46 -29.85 19.44
C SER A 39 -9.00 -28.52 19.93
N PRO A 40 -10.02 -27.91 19.29
CA PRO A 40 -10.57 -26.64 19.72
C PRO A 40 -11.15 -26.80 21.13
N SER A 41 -10.48 -26.22 22.13
CA SER A 41 -11.05 -26.10 23.48
C SER A 41 -12.14 -25.03 23.42
N PRO A 42 -13.36 -25.32 23.83
CA PRO A 42 -14.37 -24.30 24.03
C PRO A 42 -13.90 -23.35 25.15
N SER A 43 -14.02 -22.04 24.89
CA SER A 43 -13.74 -21.02 25.91
C SER A 43 -14.48 -21.32 27.22
N PRO A 44 -13.88 -21.12 28.39
CA PRO A 44 -14.59 -21.33 29.64
C PRO A 44 -15.72 -20.31 29.77
N SER A 45 -16.94 -20.81 29.83
CA SER A 45 -18.12 -20.00 30.21
C SER A 45 -18.02 -19.62 31.70
N PRO A 46 -18.50 -18.41 32.09
CA PRO A 46 -18.55 -18.05 33.50
C PRO A 46 -19.49 -19.03 34.23
N SER A 47 -19.08 -19.44 35.42
CA SER A 47 -19.77 -20.38 36.31
C SER A 47 -21.23 -20.03 36.56
N ALA A 48 -22.15 -20.76 35.93
CA ALA A 48 -23.53 -20.86 36.36
C ALA A 48 -23.71 -22.27 36.91
N SER A 49 -24.22 -22.38 38.15
CA SER A 49 -24.54 -23.63 38.83
C SER A 49 -25.57 -24.42 38.02
N PRO A 50 -25.42 -25.73 37.81
CA PRO A 50 -26.35 -26.49 37.00
C PRO A 50 -27.66 -26.77 37.72
N SER A 51 -28.77 -26.42 37.09
CA SER A 51 -30.08 -26.98 37.43
C SER A 51 -30.19 -28.42 36.92
N PRO A 52 -30.71 -29.37 37.68
CA PRO A 52 -30.76 -30.77 37.26
C PRO A 52 -31.89 -30.98 36.24
N GLY A 53 -31.54 -31.47 35.05
CA GLY A 53 -32.55 -32.05 34.17
C GLY A 53 -32.45 -31.83 32.64
N ALA A 54 -31.49 -31.12 32.10
CA ALA A 54 -31.32 -31.05 30.64
C ALA A 54 -29.95 -31.60 30.24
N ALA A 55 -29.91 -32.66 29.41
CA ALA A 55 -28.70 -33.09 28.77
C ALA A 55 -28.10 -31.92 27.93
N PRO A 56 -26.83 -31.59 28.03
CA PRO A 56 -26.26 -30.51 27.26
C PRO A 56 -26.37 -30.87 25.78
N MET A 57 -27.07 -30.04 25.01
CA MET A 57 -27.06 -30.12 23.56
C MET A 57 -25.58 -29.98 23.10
N PRO A 58 -25.08 -30.87 22.27
CA PRO A 58 -23.71 -30.71 21.74
C PRO A 58 -23.61 -29.37 21.02
N THR A 59 -22.75 -28.50 21.52
CA THR A 59 -22.40 -27.26 20.80
C THR A 59 -21.89 -27.68 19.43
N PRO A 60 -22.44 -27.21 18.30
CA PRO A 60 -21.99 -27.59 16.98
C PRO A 60 -20.49 -27.25 16.88
N ALA A 61 -19.67 -28.24 16.58
CA ALA A 61 -18.25 -28.06 16.36
C ALA A 61 -18.07 -27.09 15.18
N ILE A 62 -17.35 -25.97 15.39
CA ILE A 62 -17.03 -25.04 14.32
C ILE A 62 -16.16 -25.77 13.30
N PRO A 63 -16.53 -25.84 12.01
CA PRO A 63 -15.75 -26.53 11.01
C PRO A 63 -14.37 -25.86 10.86
N ILE A 64 -13.31 -26.69 10.75
CA ILE A 64 -11.95 -26.21 10.52
C ILE A 64 -11.65 -26.30 9.02
N GLU A 65 -11.32 -25.14 8.41
CA GLU A 65 -10.92 -25.09 7.00
C GLU A 65 -9.41 -25.34 6.88
N GLY A 66 -9.03 -26.40 6.12
CA GLY A 66 -7.64 -26.72 5.85
C GLY A 66 -7.06 -25.85 4.73
N VAL A 67 -5.88 -25.28 4.96
CA VAL A 67 -5.17 -24.44 3.99
C VAL A 67 -3.80 -25.07 3.70
N ALA A 68 -3.66 -25.66 2.52
CA ALA A 68 -2.41 -26.29 2.07
C ALA A 68 -1.50 -25.29 1.35
N GLY A 69 -0.18 -25.43 1.52
CA GLY A 69 0.85 -24.58 0.93
C GLY A 69 1.55 -23.70 1.96
N PHE A 70 2.32 -22.72 1.47
CA PHE A 70 2.99 -21.74 2.32
C PHE A 70 2.10 -20.52 2.53
N VAL A 71 1.71 -20.27 3.78
CA VAL A 71 0.88 -19.11 4.13
C VAL A 71 1.78 -17.99 4.65
N ILE A 72 1.73 -16.83 3.99
CA ILE A 72 2.54 -15.66 4.32
C ILE A 72 1.67 -14.42 4.53
N PRO A 73 2.12 -13.42 5.31
CA PRO A 73 1.40 -12.16 5.42
C PRO A 73 1.18 -11.51 4.05
N GLY A 74 -0.01 -10.96 3.84
CA GLY A 74 -0.30 -10.12 2.68
C GLY A 74 0.55 -8.85 2.69
N MET A 75 0.90 -8.33 1.50
CA MET A 75 1.69 -7.11 1.37
C MET A 75 0.79 -5.87 1.34
N PRO A 76 1.01 -4.87 2.20
CA PRO A 76 0.41 -3.55 2.03
C PRO A 76 1.10 -2.79 0.89
N ASN A 77 0.32 -2.27 -0.06
CA ASN A 77 0.77 -1.29 -1.04
C ASN A 77 0.71 0.10 -0.40
N ALA A 78 1.84 0.68 -0.05
CA ALA A 78 1.87 1.92 0.72
C ALA A 78 1.75 3.19 -0.14
N HIS A 79 1.70 3.07 -1.47
CA HIS A 79 1.58 4.21 -2.37
C HIS A 79 1.04 3.81 -3.74
N SER A 80 -0.03 4.47 -4.19
CA SER A 80 -0.73 4.20 -5.45
C SER A 80 -1.44 5.45 -5.95
N HIS A 81 -1.45 5.62 -7.27
CA HIS A 81 -2.30 6.55 -8.01
C HIS A 81 -3.14 5.74 -9.00
N ALA A 82 -4.32 5.28 -8.60
CA ALA A 82 -5.09 4.30 -9.35
C ALA A 82 -5.37 4.69 -10.80
N PHE A 83 -5.66 5.97 -11.07
CA PHE A 83 -5.94 6.43 -12.42
C PHE A 83 -4.77 6.26 -13.39
N GLN A 84 -3.53 6.25 -12.89
CA GLN A 84 -2.33 6.11 -13.72
C GLN A 84 -2.20 4.70 -14.32
N ARG A 85 -2.94 3.70 -13.80
CA ARG A 85 -3.03 2.37 -14.45
C ARG A 85 -3.46 2.47 -15.91
N ALA A 86 -4.29 3.45 -16.26
CA ALA A 86 -4.75 3.67 -17.62
C ALA A 86 -3.67 4.20 -18.58
N MET A 87 -2.52 4.67 -18.08
CA MET A 87 -1.41 5.12 -18.93
C MET A 87 -0.21 4.18 -18.90
N ALA A 88 -0.23 3.11 -18.10
CA ALA A 88 0.89 2.18 -17.99
C ALA A 88 1.26 1.60 -19.37
N GLY A 89 2.55 1.74 -19.74
CA GLY A 89 3.07 1.36 -21.06
C GLY A 89 2.79 2.34 -22.20
N ASN A 90 1.87 3.29 -22.04
CA ASN A 90 1.51 4.23 -23.11
C ASN A 90 2.45 5.46 -23.21
N ALA A 91 3.38 5.60 -22.27
CA ALA A 91 4.36 6.69 -22.27
C ALA A 91 5.79 6.20 -22.63
N GLU A 92 5.93 4.96 -23.11
CA GLU A 92 7.23 4.32 -23.41
C GLU A 92 7.69 4.58 -24.84
N PHE A 93 7.49 5.78 -25.34
CA PHE A 93 7.98 6.16 -26.67
C PHE A 93 8.73 7.50 -26.62
N ARG A 94 9.72 7.64 -27.50
CA ARG A 94 10.48 8.88 -27.56
C ARG A 94 9.66 9.98 -28.21
N SER A 95 9.20 10.94 -27.42
CA SER A 95 8.48 12.13 -27.89
C SER A 95 9.40 13.31 -28.18
N THR A 96 10.54 13.37 -27.50
CA THR A 96 11.55 14.42 -27.63
C THR A 96 12.97 13.84 -27.65
N ALA A 97 13.97 14.67 -27.93
CA ALA A 97 15.38 14.24 -27.85
C ALA A 97 15.84 13.88 -26.42
N ARG A 98 15.12 14.39 -25.41
CA ARG A 98 15.39 14.16 -23.98
C ARG A 98 14.08 13.97 -23.22
N ASP A 99 13.50 12.78 -23.35
CA ASP A 99 12.36 12.40 -22.52
C ASP A 99 12.82 12.25 -21.06
N SER A 100 11.93 12.59 -20.13
CA SER A 100 12.20 12.63 -18.70
C SER A 100 10.87 12.57 -17.94
N PHE A 101 10.92 12.52 -16.61
CA PHE A 101 9.78 12.72 -15.72
C PHE A 101 8.86 13.88 -16.19
N TRP A 102 9.41 14.96 -16.71
CA TRP A 102 8.64 16.15 -17.11
C TRP A 102 7.83 15.95 -18.39
N SER A 103 8.31 15.16 -19.37
CA SER A 103 7.52 14.77 -20.54
C SER A 103 6.46 13.73 -20.20
N TRP A 104 6.79 12.73 -19.37
CA TRP A 104 5.84 11.77 -18.82
C TRP A 104 4.69 12.48 -18.07
N ARG A 105 5.01 13.49 -17.26
CA ARG A 105 4.00 14.27 -16.50
C ARG A 105 2.98 14.99 -17.41
N GLN A 106 3.36 15.38 -18.61
CA GLN A 106 2.41 15.96 -19.58
C GLN A 106 1.39 14.91 -20.05
N ALA A 107 1.82 13.68 -20.33
CA ALA A 107 0.90 12.58 -20.66
C ALA A 107 -0.04 12.25 -19.50
N MET A 108 0.47 12.28 -18.28
CA MET A 108 -0.34 12.09 -17.07
C MET A 108 -1.39 13.21 -16.90
N TYR A 109 -1.05 14.46 -17.17
CA TYR A 109 -2.01 15.56 -17.14
C TYR A 109 -3.09 15.39 -18.22
N ALA A 110 -2.72 14.96 -19.43
CA ALA A 110 -3.68 14.70 -20.49
C ALA A 110 -4.69 13.61 -20.06
N LEU A 111 -4.24 12.49 -19.51
CA LEU A 111 -5.11 11.46 -18.96
C LEU A 111 -5.97 12.02 -17.81
N ALA A 112 -5.34 12.68 -16.84
CA ALA A 112 -6.03 13.23 -15.67
C ALA A 112 -7.16 14.17 -16.05
N ASN A 113 -7.04 14.92 -17.17
CA ASN A 113 -8.07 15.83 -17.65
C ASN A 113 -9.19 15.15 -18.44
N ARG A 114 -9.11 13.84 -18.70
CA ARG A 114 -10.10 13.06 -19.46
C ARG A 114 -10.91 12.11 -18.61
N ILE A 115 -10.29 11.49 -17.60
CA ILE A 115 -10.90 10.45 -16.77
C ILE A 115 -12.04 11.02 -15.90
N GLY A 116 -13.23 10.46 -16.00
CA GLY A 116 -14.40 10.76 -15.17
C GLY A 116 -14.59 9.76 -14.04
N PRO A 117 -15.68 9.90 -13.23
CA PRO A 117 -15.92 9.01 -12.10
C PRO A 117 -16.13 7.55 -12.48
N GLU A 118 -16.80 7.27 -13.60
CA GLU A 118 -17.06 5.90 -14.03
C GLU A 118 -15.79 5.23 -14.56
N GLU A 119 -15.01 5.92 -15.39
CA GLU A 119 -13.72 5.44 -15.86
C GLU A 119 -12.77 5.22 -14.67
N MET A 120 -12.76 6.13 -13.69
CA MET A 120 -11.99 6.00 -12.47
C MET A 120 -12.38 4.73 -11.71
N ARG A 121 -13.68 4.46 -11.54
CA ARG A 121 -14.18 3.26 -10.85
C ARG A 121 -13.72 1.99 -11.55
N ILE A 122 -13.85 1.91 -12.87
CA ILE A 122 -13.47 0.73 -13.65
C ILE A 122 -11.96 0.52 -13.63
N VAL A 123 -11.17 1.57 -13.87
CA VAL A 123 -9.70 1.51 -13.86
C VAL A 123 -9.18 1.11 -12.47
N ALA A 124 -9.70 1.73 -11.41
CA ALA A 124 -9.30 1.39 -10.05
C ALA A 124 -9.73 -0.03 -9.65
N THR A 125 -10.91 -0.50 -10.06
CA THR A 125 -11.35 -1.88 -9.78
C THR A 125 -10.41 -2.89 -10.44
N GLN A 126 -10.07 -2.68 -11.72
CA GLN A 126 -9.12 -3.54 -12.44
C GLN A 126 -7.77 -3.56 -11.73
N LEU A 127 -7.23 -2.41 -11.40
CA LEU A 127 -5.96 -2.29 -10.69
C LEU A 127 -5.99 -3.03 -9.35
N PHE A 128 -7.03 -2.85 -8.55
CA PHE A 128 -7.12 -3.46 -7.22
C PHE A 128 -7.26 -4.99 -7.31
N VAL A 129 -7.93 -5.52 -8.33
CA VAL A 129 -7.94 -6.96 -8.62
C VAL A 129 -6.56 -7.45 -9.03
N GLU A 130 -5.83 -6.72 -9.87
CA GLU A 130 -4.43 -7.03 -10.23
C GLU A 130 -3.53 -7.03 -8.98
N MET A 131 -3.67 -6.04 -8.09
CA MET A 131 -2.95 -5.96 -6.82
C MET A 131 -3.19 -7.20 -5.95
N LEU A 132 -4.45 -7.60 -5.78
CA LEU A 132 -4.81 -8.79 -5.00
C LEU A 132 -4.17 -10.05 -5.58
N LYS A 133 -4.29 -10.26 -6.88
CA LYS A 133 -3.73 -11.44 -7.58
C LYS A 133 -2.19 -11.48 -7.52
N ALA A 134 -1.55 -10.33 -7.40
CA ALA A 134 -0.09 -10.21 -7.25
C ALA A 134 0.38 -10.35 -5.79
N GLY A 135 -0.54 -10.22 -4.79
CA GLY A 135 -0.23 -10.41 -3.38
C GLY A 135 -0.30 -9.16 -2.50
N TYR A 136 -0.73 -8.03 -3.04
CA TYR A 136 -1.14 -6.90 -2.20
C TYR A 136 -2.53 -7.18 -1.60
N THR A 137 -2.71 -6.94 -0.30
CA THR A 137 -4.00 -7.14 0.40
C THR A 137 -4.64 -5.84 0.85
N SER A 138 -3.88 -4.77 0.82
CA SER A 138 -4.35 -3.41 1.10
C SER A 138 -3.57 -2.39 0.30
N VAL A 139 -4.15 -1.22 0.10
CA VAL A 139 -3.56 -0.13 -0.68
C VAL A 139 -3.78 1.22 0.02
N ALA A 140 -2.74 2.06 0.06
CA ALA A 140 -2.87 3.48 0.33
C ALA A 140 -3.01 4.22 -1.01
N GLU A 141 -4.20 4.69 -1.29
CA GLU A 141 -4.49 5.43 -2.53
C GLU A 141 -4.27 6.92 -2.32
N PHE A 142 -3.20 7.43 -2.88
CA PHE A 142 -2.79 8.83 -2.84
C PHE A 142 -3.55 9.61 -3.92
N HIS A 143 -4.73 10.12 -3.54
CA HIS A 143 -5.72 10.62 -4.47
C HIS A 143 -5.73 12.14 -4.57
N TYR A 144 -5.40 12.68 -5.74
CA TYR A 144 -5.34 14.14 -6.00
C TYR A 144 -6.23 14.62 -7.17
N LEU A 145 -7.13 13.78 -7.68
CA LEU A 145 -8.17 14.20 -8.63
C LEU A 145 -9.44 14.59 -7.86
N HIS A 146 -9.70 15.89 -7.72
CA HIS A 146 -10.79 16.38 -6.87
C HIS A 146 -11.94 17.00 -7.68
N ARG A 147 -11.62 17.64 -8.79
CA ARG A 147 -12.57 18.45 -9.55
C ARG A 147 -12.97 17.79 -10.86
N PRO A 148 -14.16 18.14 -11.40
CA PRO A 148 -14.55 17.75 -12.76
C PRO A 148 -13.55 18.22 -13.81
N SER A 149 -13.59 17.59 -14.98
CA SER A 149 -12.84 18.01 -16.16
C SER A 149 -13.58 19.13 -16.91
N GLY A 150 -12.89 20.20 -17.26
CA GLY A 150 -13.43 21.31 -18.04
C GLY A 150 -14.62 22.00 -17.34
N GLU A 151 -15.66 22.31 -18.12
CA GLU A 151 -16.90 22.93 -17.62
C GLU A 151 -17.90 21.92 -17.03
N LYS A 152 -17.57 20.61 -17.02
CA LYS A 152 -18.44 19.57 -16.48
C LYS A 152 -18.66 19.82 -14.99
N GLN A 153 -19.89 19.69 -14.54
CA GLN A 153 -20.23 19.65 -13.13
C GLN A 153 -20.62 18.21 -12.76
N TYR A 154 -20.12 17.71 -11.64
CA TYR A 154 -20.57 16.43 -11.11
C TYR A 154 -21.79 16.67 -10.21
N ALA A 155 -22.73 15.72 -10.20
CA ALA A 155 -23.92 15.79 -9.37
C ALA A 155 -23.62 15.72 -7.87
N GLY A 156 -22.39 15.34 -7.46
CA GLY A 156 -21.93 15.29 -6.09
C GLY A 156 -20.47 15.77 -5.94
N ALA A 157 -20.14 16.31 -4.80
CA ALA A 157 -18.85 16.95 -4.53
C ALA A 157 -17.66 15.98 -4.55
N ASN A 158 -17.89 14.66 -4.26
CA ASN A 158 -16.83 13.68 -3.99
C ASN A 158 -16.92 12.43 -4.88
N LEU A 159 -17.53 12.51 -6.06
CA LEU A 159 -17.78 11.33 -6.91
C LEU A 159 -16.49 10.58 -7.31
N LEU A 160 -15.38 11.27 -7.50
CA LEU A 160 -14.09 10.61 -7.77
C LEU A 160 -13.55 9.85 -6.55
N TRP A 161 -13.81 10.35 -5.34
CA TRP A 161 -13.45 9.68 -4.10
C TRP A 161 -14.32 8.46 -3.84
N GLU A 162 -15.63 8.58 -4.13
CA GLU A 162 -16.59 7.47 -4.06
C GLU A 162 -16.24 6.39 -5.07
N ALA A 163 -15.80 6.76 -6.27
CA ALA A 163 -15.36 5.83 -7.31
C ALA A 163 -14.22 4.93 -6.81
N ILE A 164 -13.22 5.49 -6.13
CA ILE A 164 -12.12 4.73 -5.52
C ILE A 164 -12.65 3.81 -4.39
N GLY A 165 -13.53 4.36 -3.55
CA GLY A 165 -14.16 3.59 -2.49
C GLY A 165 -14.92 2.37 -3.03
N ASN A 166 -15.80 2.59 -4.00
CA ASN A 166 -16.60 1.54 -4.62
C ASN A 166 -15.72 0.50 -5.34
N ALA A 167 -14.64 0.94 -5.97
CA ALA A 167 -13.66 0.05 -6.59
C ALA A 167 -13.00 -0.88 -5.56
N ALA A 168 -12.61 -0.34 -4.41
CA ALA A 168 -12.02 -1.14 -3.32
C ALA A 168 -13.01 -2.15 -2.73
N ASP A 169 -14.30 -1.77 -2.57
CA ASP A 169 -15.35 -2.69 -2.13
C ASP A 169 -15.60 -3.81 -3.13
N THR A 170 -15.67 -3.47 -4.42
CA THR A 170 -15.87 -4.46 -5.50
C THR A 170 -14.70 -5.45 -5.58
N ALA A 171 -13.48 -4.97 -5.47
CA ALA A 171 -12.29 -5.82 -5.45
C ALA A 171 -12.11 -6.57 -4.12
N GLY A 172 -12.65 -6.05 -3.02
CA GLY A 172 -12.44 -6.62 -1.68
C GLY A 172 -11.06 -6.35 -1.09
N ILE A 173 -10.33 -5.35 -1.59
CA ILE A 173 -9.02 -4.95 -1.07
C ILE A 173 -9.17 -4.00 0.14
N GLY A 174 -8.25 -4.08 1.10
CA GLY A 174 -8.17 -3.08 2.15
C GLY A 174 -7.76 -1.71 1.59
N LEU A 175 -8.43 -0.63 2.00
CA LEU A 175 -8.15 0.71 1.49
C LEU A 175 -7.78 1.67 2.61
N THR A 176 -6.64 2.34 2.48
CA THR A 176 -6.35 3.60 3.16
C THR A 176 -6.48 4.71 2.13
N PHE A 177 -7.53 5.50 2.24
CA PHE A 177 -7.78 6.60 1.32
C PHE A 177 -7.06 7.85 1.80
N LEU A 178 -6.23 8.45 0.94
CA LEU A 178 -5.42 9.62 1.22
C LEU A 178 -5.88 10.81 0.35
N PRO A 179 -6.91 11.58 0.77
CA PRO A 179 -7.16 12.86 0.15
C PRO A 179 -5.88 13.69 0.15
N THR A 180 -5.55 14.31 -0.99
CA THR A 180 -4.26 14.95 -1.16
C THR A 180 -4.40 16.44 -1.34
N LEU A 181 -3.80 17.24 -0.46
CA LEU A 181 -3.76 18.68 -0.60
C LEU A 181 -2.83 19.09 -1.75
N TYR A 182 -3.35 19.96 -2.65
CA TYR A 182 -2.62 20.46 -3.82
C TYR A 182 -3.05 21.91 -4.13
N GLN A 183 -2.17 22.89 -4.00
CA GLN A 183 -2.52 24.32 -4.04
C GLN A 183 -1.66 25.15 -4.98
N SER A 184 -0.43 24.71 -5.29
CA SER A 184 0.48 25.46 -6.14
C SER A 184 1.20 24.58 -7.17
N SER A 185 1.65 25.21 -8.26
CA SER A 185 2.33 24.50 -9.34
C SER A 185 3.82 24.28 -9.08
N ASP A 186 4.44 25.12 -8.25
CA ASP A 186 5.86 25.10 -7.91
C ASP A 186 6.12 25.86 -6.60
N PHE A 187 7.37 25.83 -6.11
CA PHE A 187 7.82 26.58 -4.96
C PHE A 187 7.50 28.09 -5.10
N GLY A 188 7.35 28.76 -3.94
CA GLY A 188 6.97 30.20 -3.92
C GLY A 188 5.48 30.42 -4.14
N ALA A 189 4.64 29.42 -3.90
CA ALA A 189 3.19 29.48 -4.07
C ALA A 189 2.77 29.88 -5.50
N ALA A 190 3.52 29.40 -6.51
CA ALA A 190 3.21 29.68 -7.91
C ALA A 190 1.79 29.22 -8.26
N PRO A 191 0.99 30.04 -8.98
CA PRO A 191 -0.37 29.68 -9.34
C PRO A 191 -0.45 28.35 -10.08
N LEU A 192 -1.54 27.61 -9.85
CA LEU A 192 -1.81 26.36 -10.59
C LEU A 192 -1.92 26.66 -12.08
N LYS A 193 -1.36 25.80 -12.90
CA LYS A 193 -1.52 25.83 -14.35
C LYS A 193 -2.90 25.26 -14.73
N PRO A 194 -3.46 25.62 -15.90
CA PRO A 194 -4.76 25.11 -16.35
C PRO A 194 -4.88 23.58 -16.27
N GLU A 195 -3.84 22.85 -16.70
CA GLU A 195 -3.81 21.39 -16.67
C GLU A 195 -3.81 20.77 -15.26
N GLN A 196 -3.53 21.59 -14.22
CA GLN A 196 -3.53 21.18 -12.81
C GLN A 196 -4.84 21.56 -12.09
N ALA A 197 -5.78 22.22 -12.76
CA ALA A 197 -7.01 22.74 -12.14
C ALA A 197 -7.82 21.65 -11.41
N ARG A 198 -7.79 20.42 -11.92
CA ARG A 198 -8.48 19.26 -11.29
C ARG A 198 -7.91 18.83 -9.96
N PHE A 199 -6.66 19.16 -9.67
CA PHE A 199 -5.98 18.80 -8.43
C PHE A 199 -6.24 19.79 -7.29
N ALA A 200 -6.74 20.99 -7.64
CA ALA A 200 -6.91 22.09 -6.70
C ALA A 200 -7.84 21.74 -5.54
N LEU A 201 -7.31 21.80 -4.33
CA LEU A 201 -8.05 21.61 -3.08
C LEU A 201 -7.59 22.65 -2.05
N GLN A 202 -8.55 23.40 -1.48
CA GLN A 202 -8.25 24.39 -0.45
C GLN A 202 -8.13 23.73 0.92
N THR A 203 -7.27 24.26 1.80
CA THR A 203 -6.97 23.69 3.11
C THR A 203 -8.23 23.42 3.94
N ASP A 204 -9.16 24.39 4.03
CA ASP A 204 -10.39 24.21 4.83
C ASP A 204 -11.30 23.12 4.26
N ALA A 205 -11.41 23.03 2.93
CA ALA A 205 -12.20 21.98 2.28
C ALA A 205 -11.56 20.60 2.48
N PHE A 206 -10.24 20.53 2.38
CA PHE A 206 -9.46 19.33 2.65
C PHE A 206 -9.66 18.83 4.10
N LEU A 207 -9.49 19.71 5.08
CA LEU A 207 -9.62 19.33 6.49
C LEU A 207 -11.05 18.89 6.85
N ARG A 208 -12.08 19.60 6.37
CA ARG A 208 -13.48 19.19 6.56
C ARG A 208 -13.75 17.81 5.96
N ALA A 209 -13.32 17.58 4.73
CA ALA A 209 -13.55 16.29 4.07
C ALA A 209 -12.83 15.13 4.77
N VAL A 210 -11.62 15.34 5.28
CA VAL A 210 -10.90 14.34 6.09
C VAL A 210 -11.64 14.07 7.40
N GLU A 211 -12.08 15.11 8.11
CA GLU A 211 -12.82 14.98 9.37
C GLU A 211 -14.14 14.22 9.20
N GLU A 212 -14.91 14.54 8.15
CA GLU A 212 -16.17 13.84 7.82
C GLU A 212 -15.93 12.35 7.56
N ARG A 213 -14.88 12.00 6.82
CA ARG A 213 -14.54 10.60 6.53
C ARG A 213 -14.10 9.84 7.77
N VAL A 214 -13.22 10.43 8.58
CA VAL A 214 -12.81 9.84 9.88
C VAL A 214 -14.04 9.64 10.79
N GLY A 215 -14.95 10.60 10.82
CA GLY A 215 -16.20 10.48 11.54
C GLY A 215 -17.09 9.33 11.03
N ALA A 216 -17.15 9.13 9.72
CA ALA A 216 -17.89 8.02 9.10
C ALA A 216 -17.27 6.65 9.45
N GLU A 217 -15.94 6.53 9.41
CA GLU A 217 -15.23 5.30 9.80
C GLU A 217 -15.49 4.92 11.26
N ARG A 218 -15.42 5.88 12.16
CA ARG A 218 -15.69 5.64 13.59
C ARG A 218 -17.10 5.12 13.84
N ARG A 219 -18.08 5.51 13.03
CA ARG A 219 -19.47 5.00 13.10
C ARG A 219 -19.65 3.63 12.46
N GLY A 220 -18.83 3.30 11.45
CA GLY A 220 -18.96 2.06 10.66
C GLY A 220 -18.39 0.79 11.33
N GLY A 221 -17.69 0.92 12.46
CA GLY A 221 -17.04 -0.21 13.14
C GLY A 221 -15.75 -0.66 12.47
N VAL A 222 -15.25 -1.87 12.81
CA VAL A 222 -14.01 -2.42 12.24
C VAL A 222 -14.21 -2.71 10.76
N SER A 223 -13.51 -1.97 9.93
CA SER A 223 -13.56 -2.06 8.47
C SER A 223 -12.17 -2.29 7.90
N ALA A 224 -12.10 -2.85 6.69
CA ALA A 224 -10.88 -2.86 5.89
C ALA A 224 -10.52 -1.47 5.31
N ARG A 225 -11.18 -0.43 5.80
CA ARG A 225 -11.01 0.96 5.36
C ARG A 225 -10.38 1.82 6.44
N ARG A 226 -9.55 2.74 6.01
CA ARG A 226 -8.90 3.76 6.82
C ARG A 226 -8.84 5.07 6.04
N THR A 227 -9.06 6.20 6.69
CA THR A 227 -8.75 7.51 6.15
C THR A 227 -7.41 7.97 6.70
N GLY A 228 -6.54 8.39 5.80
CA GLY A 228 -5.35 9.17 6.09
C GLY A 228 -5.42 10.52 5.40
N ALA A 229 -4.27 11.13 5.18
CA ALA A 229 -4.15 12.38 4.46
C ALA A 229 -2.83 12.43 3.68
N ALA A 230 -2.76 13.27 2.65
CA ALA A 230 -1.50 13.52 1.99
C ALA A 230 -1.31 14.99 1.63
N PHE A 231 -0.05 15.41 1.67
CA PHE A 231 0.43 16.63 1.02
C PHE A 231 1.12 16.22 -0.26
N HIS A 232 0.71 16.73 -1.42
CA HIS A 232 1.29 16.22 -2.67
C HIS A 232 2.83 16.31 -2.63
N SER A 233 3.37 17.48 -2.31
CA SER A 233 4.81 17.75 -2.17
C SER A 233 5.00 19.17 -1.63
N LEU A 234 6.22 19.53 -1.26
CA LEU A 234 6.56 20.93 -0.88
C LEU A 234 6.43 21.92 -2.05
N ARG A 235 6.43 21.44 -3.29
CA ARG A 235 6.11 22.26 -4.49
C ARG A 235 4.63 22.63 -4.55
N ALA A 236 3.79 21.68 -4.19
CA ALA A 236 2.33 21.79 -4.36
C ALA A 236 1.63 22.33 -3.11
N VAL A 237 2.26 22.27 -1.95
CA VAL A 237 1.74 22.79 -0.69
C VAL A 237 2.81 23.64 -0.02
N PRO A 238 2.68 24.95 -0.03
CA PRO A 238 3.60 25.85 0.68
C PRO A 238 3.66 25.54 2.17
N LEU A 239 4.83 25.72 2.78
CA LEU A 239 5.09 25.32 4.18
C LEU A 239 4.19 26.02 5.19
N ASP A 240 3.82 27.27 4.93
CA ASP A 240 2.89 28.06 5.73
C ASP A 240 1.45 27.52 5.71
N GLN A 241 1.08 26.76 4.68
CA GLN A 241 -0.18 26.01 4.58
C GLN A 241 -0.02 24.58 5.12
N LEU A 242 1.08 23.91 4.81
CA LEU A 242 1.34 22.53 5.19
C LEU A 242 1.40 22.35 6.72
N ARG A 243 2.16 23.21 7.42
CA ARG A 243 2.36 23.07 8.86
C ARG A 243 1.06 23.22 9.67
N PRO A 244 0.23 24.27 9.50
CA PRO A 244 -1.07 24.35 10.17
C PRO A 244 -1.99 23.19 9.84
N ALA A 245 -2.03 22.77 8.57
CA ALA A 245 -2.85 21.62 8.15
C ALA A 245 -2.39 20.32 8.81
N ALA A 246 -1.08 20.06 8.91
CA ALA A 246 -0.56 18.87 9.60
C ALA A 246 -0.91 18.86 11.11
N ILE A 247 -0.90 20.02 11.77
CA ILE A 247 -1.34 20.16 13.17
C ILE A 247 -2.84 19.87 13.30
N ALA A 248 -3.66 20.39 12.39
CA ALA A 248 -5.11 20.15 12.36
C ALA A 248 -5.45 18.67 12.12
N LEU A 249 -4.76 18.01 11.17
CA LEU A 249 -4.92 16.58 10.93
C LEU A 249 -4.64 15.74 12.16
N ARG A 250 -3.60 16.07 12.91
CA ARG A 250 -3.26 15.39 14.17
C ARG A 250 -4.31 15.62 15.26
N ALA A 251 -4.99 16.76 15.26
CA ALA A 251 -6.11 17.01 16.17
C ALA A 251 -7.36 16.20 15.80
N ILE A 252 -7.62 15.99 14.49
CA ILE A 252 -8.72 15.13 14.01
C ILE A 252 -8.48 13.67 14.41
N ASP A 253 -7.27 13.15 14.16
CA ASP A 253 -6.86 11.80 14.53
C ASP A 253 -5.35 11.73 14.79
N PRO A 254 -4.91 11.57 16.06
CA PRO A 254 -3.49 11.48 16.41
C PRO A 254 -2.74 10.32 15.76
N SER A 255 -3.46 9.28 15.29
CA SER A 255 -2.90 8.10 14.62
C SER A 255 -3.01 8.14 13.09
N MET A 256 -3.46 9.26 12.52
CA MET A 256 -3.67 9.39 11.08
C MET A 256 -2.37 9.21 10.29
N PRO A 257 -2.34 8.31 9.30
CA PRO A 257 -1.21 8.24 8.38
C PRO A 257 -1.19 9.48 7.46
N VAL A 258 -0.01 10.08 7.33
CA VAL A 258 0.21 11.27 6.49
C VAL A 258 1.33 11.01 5.50
N HIS A 259 1.07 11.20 4.21
CA HIS A 259 2.02 10.91 3.14
C HIS A 259 2.46 12.18 2.42
N ILE A 260 3.68 12.17 1.85
CA ILE A 260 4.22 13.26 1.05
C ILE A 260 5.27 12.74 0.07
N HIS A 261 5.20 13.16 -1.22
CA HIS A 261 6.31 12.98 -2.15
C HIS A 261 7.42 13.98 -1.82
N VAL A 262 8.64 13.50 -1.71
CA VAL A 262 9.78 14.37 -1.39
C VAL A 262 11.11 13.84 -1.93
N ALA A 263 11.90 14.74 -2.49
CA ALA A 263 13.23 14.46 -3.03
C ALA A 263 13.25 13.31 -4.05
N GLU A 264 12.18 13.21 -4.85
CA GLU A 264 12.04 12.26 -5.95
C GLU A 264 12.99 12.60 -7.08
N GLN A 265 12.98 13.86 -7.52
CA GLN A 265 13.75 14.37 -8.64
C GLN A 265 14.86 15.31 -8.19
N SER A 266 16.04 15.22 -8.82
CA SER A 266 17.15 16.14 -8.55
C SER A 266 16.80 17.61 -8.84
N LEU A 267 15.91 17.85 -9.82
CA LEU A 267 15.43 19.19 -10.15
C LEU A 267 14.51 19.75 -9.04
N GLU A 268 13.67 18.89 -8.41
CA GLU A 268 12.87 19.26 -7.25
C GLU A 268 13.77 19.69 -6.10
N VAL A 269 14.78 18.88 -5.77
CA VAL A 269 15.77 19.21 -4.73
C VAL A 269 16.44 20.56 -4.98
N SER A 270 16.90 20.78 -6.22
CA SER A 270 17.54 22.03 -6.62
C SER A 270 16.59 23.23 -6.55
N ALA A 271 15.33 23.04 -6.96
CA ALA A 271 14.30 24.09 -6.87
C ALA A 271 13.97 24.45 -5.44
N CYS A 272 13.85 23.47 -4.54
CA CYS A 272 13.65 23.68 -3.12
C CYS A 272 14.80 24.49 -2.50
N VAL A 273 16.05 24.12 -2.79
CA VAL A 273 17.23 24.84 -2.28
C VAL A 273 17.25 26.29 -2.78
N ARG A 274 16.92 26.54 -4.06
CA ARG A 274 16.84 27.92 -4.57
C ARG A 274 15.74 28.75 -3.88
N ALA A 275 14.59 28.13 -3.60
CA ALA A 275 13.45 28.82 -3.02
C ALA A 275 13.56 29.04 -1.51
N THR A 276 14.20 28.11 -0.77
CA THR A 276 14.15 28.06 0.69
C THR A 276 15.53 28.08 1.36
N GLY A 277 16.62 27.89 0.62
CA GLY A 277 17.96 27.68 1.15
C GLY A 277 18.16 26.30 1.81
N ARG A 278 17.20 25.38 1.71
CA ARG A 278 17.18 24.06 2.35
C ARG A 278 16.80 22.97 1.36
N ARG A 279 17.26 21.75 1.62
CA ARG A 279 16.80 20.57 0.90
C ARG A 279 15.39 20.16 1.38
N PRO A 280 14.58 19.48 0.56
CA PRO A 280 13.19 19.18 0.90
C PRO A 280 13.02 18.38 2.21
N ILE A 281 13.78 17.29 2.37
CA ILE A 281 13.72 16.44 3.58
C ILE A 281 14.30 17.19 4.79
N GLN A 282 15.39 17.91 4.61
CA GLN A 282 15.97 18.74 5.65
C GLN A 282 14.93 19.75 6.18
N LEU A 283 14.16 20.38 5.29
CA LEU A 283 13.13 21.34 5.67
C LEU A 283 12.03 20.69 6.51
N LEU A 284 11.56 19.48 6.13
CA LEU A 284 10.56 18.75 6.91
C LEU A 284 11.07 18.36 8.29
N LEU A 285 12.35 17.98 8.41
CA LEU A 285 12.98 17.63 9.68
C LEU A 285 13.17 18.87 10.58
N GLU A 286 13.66 19.99 10.05
CA GLU A 286 13.84 21.23 10.79
C GLU A 286 12.50 21.82 11.31
N GLN A 287 11.40 21.54 10.63
CA GLN A 287 10.05 21.92 11.05
C GLN A 287 9.38 20.91 11.99
N GLU A 288 10.08 19.84 12.38
CA GLU A 288 9.58 18.79 13.27
C GLU A 288 8.26 18.15 12.79
N LEU A 289 8.07 18.07 11.46
CA LEU A 289 6.86 17.55 10.85
C LEU A 289 6.84 16.02 10.81
N LEU A 290 8.00 15.41 10.57
CA LEU A 290 8.09 13.97 10.43
C LEU A 290 7.92 13.27 11.79
N THR A 291 6.98 12.32 11.84
CA THR A 291 6.72 11.47 13.00
C THR A 291 6.50 10.03 12.55
N GLN A 292 6.29 9.10 13.48
CA GLN A 292 5.98 7.70 13.19
C GLN A 292 4.74 7.45 12.32
N HIS A 293 3.88 8.45 12.13
CA HIS A 293 2.67 8.39 11.31
C HIS A 293 2.89 8.97 9.91
N TRP A 294 4.10 9.47 9.62
CA TRP A 294 4.43 9.99 8.29
C TRP A 294 5.06 8.93 7.40
N CYS A 295 4.67 8.95 6.14
CA CYS A 295 5.26 8.19 5.06
C CYS A 295 5.87 9.16 4.04
N VAL A 296 7.19 9.13 3.94
CA VAL A 296 7.99 9.89 2.98
C VAL A 296 8.08 9.04 1.71
N VAL A 297 7.47 9.50 0.61
CA VAL A 297 7.45 8.75 -0.65
C VAL A 297 8.69 9.09 -1.47
N HIS A 298 9.33 8.09 -2.03
CA HIS A 298 10.58 8.08 -2.79
C HIS A 298 11.83 8.36 -1.94
N ALA A 299 12.06 9.60 -1.53
CA ALA A 299 13.32 10.03 -0.89
C ALA A 299 14.58 9.63 -1.68
N THR A 300 14.46 9.47 -3.00
CA THR A 300 15.48 8.95 -3.92
C THR A 300 16.81 9.68 -3.78
N HIS A 301 16.73 11.00 -3.66
CA HIS A 301 17.89 11.88 -3.53
C HIS A 301 18.20 12.29 -2.08
N ALA A 302 17.78 11.50 -1.08
CA ALA A 302 18.08 11.76 0.31
C ALA A 302 19.58 11.63 0.61
N THR A 303 20.12 12.54 1.40
CA THR A 303 21.49 12.45 1.94
C THR A 303 21.56 11.45 3.10
N ALA A 304 22.78 11.07 3.49
CA ALA A 304 22.99 10.20 4.65
C ALA A 304 22.40 10.79 5.95
N GLN A 305 22.51 12.10 6.13
CA GLN A 305 21.98 12.81 7.29
C GLN A 305 20.45 12.85 7.26
N GLU A 306 19.85 13.10 6.10
CA GLU A 306 18.40 13.07 5.92
C GLU A 306 17.83 11.67 6.20
N LEU A 307 18.47 10.60 5.72
CA LEU A 307 18.06 9.22 6.02
C LEU A 307 18.12 8.89 7.52
N GLN A 308 19.17 9.37 8.22
CA GLN A 308 19.26 9.23 9.68
C GLN A 308 18.15 10.00 10.39
N GLY A 309 17.85 11.22 9.93
CA GLY A 309 16.77 12.04 10.49
C GLY A 309 15.39 11.40 10.33
N ILE A 310 15.08 10.85 9.14
CA ILE A 310 13.82 10.10 8.89
C ILE A 310 13.72 8.88 9.83
N ALA A 311 14.82 8.11 9.95
CA ALA A 311 14.85 6.94 10.83
C ALA A 311 14.67 7.34 12.31
N ALA A 312 15.32 8.41 12.77
CA ALA A 312 15.18 8.94 14.13
C ALA A 312 13.75 9.42 14.44
N ALA A 313 13.07 10.00 13.46
CA ALA A 313 11.65 10.36 13.54
C ALA A 313 10.69 9.17 13.52
N ASN A 314 11.20 7.94 13.33
CA ASN A 314 10.41 6.74 13.10
C ASN A 314 9.43 6.83 11.92
N ALA A 315 9.63 7.75 11.00
CA ALA A 315 8.83 7.87 9.78
C ALA A 315 9.15 6.72 8.82
N ALA A 316 8.15 6.29 8.04
CA ALA A 316 8.35 5.31 6.98
C ALA A 316 8.88 5.97 5.71
N VAL A 317 9.69 5.24 4.94
CA VAL A 317 9.99 5.58 3.53
C VAL A 317 9.31 4.57 2.64
N CYS A 318 8.49 5.06 1.72
CA CYS A 318 7.89 4.25 0.66
C CYS A 318 8.73 4.40 -0.61
N VAL A 319 9.30 3.30 -1.08
CA VAL A 319 9.97 3.24 -2.39
C VAL A 319 9.08 2.53 -3.40
N SER A 320 9.06 3.03 -4.62
CA SER A 320 8.32 2.47 -5.75
C SER A 320 9.32 2.22 -6.87
N VAL A 321 10.10 1.15 -6.70
CA VAL A 321 11.33 0.91 -7.45
C VAL A 321 11.08 0.78 -8.94
N SER A 322 9.96 0.19 -9.33
CA SER A 322 9.57 0.08 -10.74
C SER A 322 9.25 1.45 -11.36
N THR A 323 8.54 2.31 -10.62
CA THR A 323 8.27 3.68 -11.06
C THR A 323 9.54 4.51 -11.14
N GLU A 324 10.38 4.46 -10.10
CA GLU A 324 11.65 5.18 -10.04
C GLU A 324 12.60 4.77 -11.18
N ALA A 325 12.56 3.48 -11.57
CA ALA A 325 13.30 2.97 -12.72
C ALA A 325 12.68 3.43 -14.05
N ASN A 326 11.34 3.39 -14.18
CA ASN A 326 10.62 3.79 -15.37
C ASN A 326 10.80 5.29 -15.66
N LEU A 327 10.76 6.13 -14.63
CA LEU A 327 10.93 7.59 -14.73
C LEU A 327 12.38 8.04 -14.76
N GLY A 328 13.33 7.14 -14.47
CA GLY A 328 14.75 7.47 -14.43
C GLY A 328 15.13 8.36 -13.24
N ASP A 329 14.45 8.24 -12.10
CA ASP A 329 14.62 9.09 -10.93
C ASP A 329 15.97 8.90 -10.26
N GLY A 330 16.43 7.67 -10.16
CA GLY A 330 17.68 7.31 -9.51
C GLY A 330 17.60 6.10 -8.60
N LEU A 331 18.54 5.99 -7.67
CA LEU A 331 18.64 4.83 -6.78
C LEU A 331 18.58 5.28 -5.32
N PHE A 332 17.56 4.86 -4.60
CA PHE A 332 17.47 5.04 -3.15
C PHE A 332 18.58 4.24 -2.42
N ASP A 333 19.21 4.81 -1.38
CA ASP A 333 20.27 4.12 -0.61
C ASP A 333 19.66 3.24 0.51
N THR A 334 18.96 2.17 0.11
CA THR A 334 18.29 1.23 1.01
C THR A 334 19.22 0.64 2.05
N ALA A 335 20.44 0.26 1.64
CA ALA A 335 21.42 -0.34 2.56
C ALA A 335 21.82 0.62 3.67
N ARG A 336 21.94 1.91 3.38
CA ARG A 336 22.22 2.95 4.37
C ARG A 336 21.03 3.17 5.28
N PHE A 337 19.82 3.25 4.70
CA PHE A 337 18.59 3.46 5.46
C PHE A 337 18.34 2.33 6.47
N PHE A 338 18.54 1.07 6.08
CA PHE A 338 18.45 -0.07 7.00
C PHE A 338 19.50 -0.01 8.12
N LYS A 339 20.73 0.42 7.83
CA LYS A 339 21.76 0.63 8.86
C LYS A 339 21.38 1.71 9.88
N SER A 340 20.58 2.67 9.48
CA SER A 340 20.03 3.71 10.37
C SER A 340 18.80 3.26 11.16
N GLY A 341 18.38 1.99 11.04
CA GLY A 341 17.15 1.49 11.67
C GLY A 341 15.87 1.98 10.98
N GLY A 342 15.98 2.43 9.74
CA GLY A 342 14.87 3.01 8.99
C GLY A 342 13.78 2.00 8.64
N ARG A 343 12.54 2.45 8.69
CA ARG A 343 11.33 1.70 8.34
C ARG A 343 11.00 1.89 6.87
N LEU A 344 11.11 0.81 6.10
CA LEU A 344 10.85 0.82 4.65
C LEU A 344 9.54 0.12 4.33
N CYS A 345 8.81 0.65 3.35
CA CYS A 345 7.69 0.01 2.69
C CYS A 345 7.79 0.19 1.17
N ILE A 346 6.91 -0.48 0.43
CA ILE A 346 6.86 -0.42 -1.02
C ILE A 346 5.50 0.05 -1.52
N GLY A 347 5.49 0.66 -2.70
CA GLY A 347 4.30 1.07 -3.43
C GLY A 347 4.38 0.68 -4.90
N SER A 348 3.24 0.63 -5.59
CA SER A 348 3.17 0.44 -7.05
C SER A 348 3.14 1.76 -7.82
N ASP A 349 2.82 2.84 -7.15
CA ASP A 349 2.84 4.25 -7.57
C ASP A 349 2.19 4.49 -8.94
N SER A 350 2.97 4.63 -10.03
CA SER A 350 2.49 4.90 -11.38
C SER A 350 1.96 3.66 -12.12
N GLN A 351 1.95 2.50 -11.47
CA GLN A 351 1.43 1.22 -12.00
C GLN A 351 2.20 0.68 -13.21
N SER A 352 3.47 1.01 -13.37
CA SER A 352 4.34 0.41 -14.39
C SER A 352 4.48 -1.10 -14.18
N THR A 353 4.54 -1.55 -12.93
CA THR A 353 4.24 -2.91 -12.49
C THR A 353 3.34 -2.91 -11.25
N VAL A 354 2.62 -4.02 -11.02
CA VAL A 354 1.70 -4.17 -9.89
C VAL A 354 2.05 -5.45 -9.13
N ASN A 355 3.34 -5.64 -8.78
CA ASN A 355 3.83 -6.90 -8.21
C ASN A 355 4.81 -6.63 -7.05
N PRO A 356 4.43 -6.97 -5.79
CA PRO A 356 5.30 -6.73 -4.64
C PRO A 356 6.61 -7.54 -4.69
N ALA A 357 6.60 -8.73 -5.29
CA ALA A 357 7.81 -9.54 -5.42
C ALA A 357 8.79 -8.89 -6.42
N GLU A 358 8.29 -8.25 -7.45
CA GLU A 358 9.10 -7.49 -8.42
C GLU A 358 9.70 -6.24 -7.78
N GLU A 359 8.91 -5.45 -7.06
CA GLU A 359 9.40 -4.27 -6.32
C GLU A 359 10.57 -4.64 -5.39
N LEU A 360 10.39 -5.69 -4.59
CA LEU A 360 11.41 -6.14 -3.64
C LEU A 360 12.64 -6.77 -4.33
N ARG A 361 12.44 -7.48 -5.44
CA ARG A 361 13.54 -8.02 -6.26
C ARG A 361 14.40 -6.91 -6.86
N TRP A 362 13.78 -5.89 -7.46
CA TRP A 362 14.46 -4.73 -7.99
C TRP A 362 15.19 -3.94 -6.90
N LEU A 363 14.58 -3.80 -5.73
CA LEU A 363 15.19 -3.14 -4.57
C LEU A 363 16.53 -3.79 -4.20
N GLU A 364 16.57 -5.12 -4.10
CA GLU A 364 17.82 -5.85 -3.84
C GLU A 364 18.79 -5.77 -5.04
N TYR A 365 18.31 -5.92 -6.28
CA TYR A 365 19.17 -5.94 -7.47
C TYR A 365 19.84 -4.59 -7.70
N GLN A 366 19.18 -3.47 -7.49
CA GLN A 366 19.80 -2.15 -7.52
C GLN A 366 20.99 -2.06 -6.55
N GLN A 367 20.83 -2.56 -5.33
CA GLN A 367 21.91 -2.54 -4.35
C GLN A 367 23.04 -3.51 -4.73
N ARG A 368 22.74 -4.67 -5.32
CA ARG A 368 23.76 -5.60 -5.82
C ARG A 368 24.61 -4.94 -6.92
N LEU A 369 23.96 -4.32 -7.89
CA LEU A 369 24.64 -3.62 -8.99
C LEU A 369 25.51 -2.46 -8.48
N ARG A 370 24.96 -1.64 -7.57
CA ARG A 370 25.66 -0.50 -6.96
C ARG A 370 26.87 -0.93 -6.12
N LYS A 371 26.73 -2.01 -5.35
CA LYS A 371 27.79 -2.49 -4.44
C LYS A 371 28.68 -3.55 -5.06
N LYS A 372 28.37 -4.07 -6.26
CA LYS A 372 29.06 -5.19 -6.92
C LYS A 372 29.21 -6.41 -6.01
N ARG A 373 28.17 -6.73 -5.26
CA ARG A 373 28.11 -7.79 -4.25
C ARG A 373 26.74 -8.42 -4.22
N ARG A 374 26.65 -9.71 -3.89
CA ARG A 374 25.38 -10.42 -3.70
C ARG A 374 24.87 -10.24 -2.27
N VAL A 375 23.55 -10.47 -2.09
CA VAL A 375 22.86 -10.52 -0.78
C VAL A 375 23.21 -9.30 0.06
N VAL A 376 22.81 -8.10 -0.43
CA VAL A 376 23.19 -6.81 0.16
C VAL A 376 22.28 -6.42 1.30
N LEU A 377 20.97 -6.70 1.17
CA LEU A 377 19.92 -6.25 2.10
C LEU A 377 19.48 -7.29 3.13
N ALA A 378 20.14 -8.45 3.22
CA ALA A 378 19.87 -9.39 4.29
C ALA A 378 20.18 -8.75 5.66
N ALA A 379 19.31 -8.98 6.65
CA ALA A 379 19.56 -8.51 8.01
C ALA A 379 20.73 -9.29 8.65
N LYS A 380 21.31 -8.73 9.70
CA LYS A 380 22.49 -9.33 10.33
C LYS A 380 22.21 -10.72 10.92
N ASP A 381 21.00 -10.91 11.40
CA ASP A 381 20.48 -12.12 12.06
C ASP A 381 19.58 -12.97 11.15
N GLU A 382 19.40 -12.56 9.89
CA GLU A 382 18.59 -13.28 8.89
C GLU A 382 19.37 -13.44 7.58
N SER A 383 19.73 -14.68 7.25
CA SER A 383 20.52 -14.98 6.05
C SER A 383 19.71 -14.93 4.74
N HIS A 384 18.40 -15.12 4.82
CA HIS A 384 17.48 -15.08 3.67
C HIS A 384 17.06 -13.64 3.37
N VAL A 385 17.56 -13.10 2.29
CA VAL A 385 17.24 -11.71 1.89
C VAL A 385 15.76 -11.53 1.56
N GLY A 386 15.11 -12.55 1.02
CA GLY A 386 13.66 -12.54 0.74
C GLY A 386 12.85 -12.38 2.03
N THR A 387 13.19 -13.07 3.11
CA THR A 387 12.56 -12.95 4.42
C THR A 387 12.73 -11.52 4.97
N THR A 388 13.96 -11.00 4.95
CA THR A 388 14.23 -9.62 5.39
C THR A 388 13.37 -8.60 4.64
N LEU A 389 13.34 -8.71 3.31
CA LEU A 389 12.64 -7.73 2.47
C LEU A 389 11.13 -7.82 2.62
N TRP A 390 10.54 -9.04 2.52
CA TRP A 390 9.09 -9.21 2.63
C TRP A 390 8.57 -8.77 3.99
N ARG A 391 9.17 -9.29 5.07
CA ARG A 391 8.79 -8.94 6.44
C ARG A 391 8.95 -7.44 6.71
N GLY A 392 10.09 -6.87 6.32
CA GLY A 392 10.39 -5.45 6.51
C GLY A 392 9.37 -4.55 5.79
N ALA A 393 9.08 -4.84 4.52
CA ALA A 393 8.13 -4.09 3.72
C ALA A 393 6.68 -4.25 4.21
N ALA A 394 6.28 -5.48 4.63
CA ALA A 394 4.95 -5.73 5.15
C ALA A 394 4.68 -4.99 6.46
N LEU A 395 5.62 -5.04 7.42
CA LEU A 395 5.52 -4.32 8.69
C LEU A 395 5.61 -2.80 8.50
N GLY A 396 6.52 -2.33 7.64
CA GLY A 396 6.65 -0.91 7.29
C GLY A 396 5.40 -0.38 6.60
N GLY A 397 4.85 -1.16 5.68
CA GLY A 397 3.62 -0.84 4.96
C GLY A 397 2.41 -0.75 5.89
N ALA A 398 2.27 -1.68 6.84
CA ALA A 398 1.19 -1.64 7.84
C ALA A 398 1.17 -0.33 8.63
N VAL A 399 2.35 0.15 9.03
CA VAL A 399 2.48 1.45 9.71
C VAL A 399 2.19 2.61 8.78
N ALA A 400 2.74 2.58 7.56
CA ALA A 400 2.55 3.66 6.58
C ALA A 400 1.07 3.84 6.21
N ILE A 401 0.29 2.74 6.10
CA ILE A 401 -1.15 2.81 5.78
C ILE A 401 -2.05 2.91 7.01
N GLY A 402 -1.50 2.83 8.23
CA GLY A 402 -2.25 2.94 9.48
C GLY A 402 -3.27 1.80 9.70
N GLN A 403 -3.00 0.58 9.22
CA GLN A 403 -3.89 -0.57 9.36
C GLN A 403 -3.20 -1.73 10.10
N PRO A 404 -3.95 -2.57 10.85
CA PRO A 404 -3.39 -3.68 11.63
C PRO A 404 -3.15 -4.92 10.73
N VAL A 405 -2.27 -4.80 9.74
CA VAL A 405 -1.93 -5.83 8.72
C VAL A 405 -0.42 -6.12 8.70
N GLY A 406 0.06 -6.85 7.71
CA GLY A 406 1.49 -7.10 7.44
C GLY A 406 2.12 -8.20 8.29
N GLU A 407 1.34 -8.86 9.16
CA GLU A 407 1.79 -9.95 10.01
C GLU A 407 0.63 -10.89 10.33
N ILE A 408 0.89 -12.20 10.43
CA ILE A 408 -0.09 -13.17 10.93
C ILE A 408 0.12 -13.28 12.45
N ALA A 409 -0.65 -12.51 13.22
CA ALA A 409 -0.55 -12.40 14.66
C ALA A 409 -1.90 -12.06 15.30
N VAL A 410 -2.10 -12.41 16.57
CA VAL A 410 -3.31 -12.04 17.32
C VAL A 410 -3.44 -10.51 17.37
N GLY A 411 -4.66 -10.01 17.13
CA GLY A 411 -4.96 -8.58 17.04
C GLY A 411 -4.69 -7.95 15.66
N ARG A 412 -4.18 -8.73 14.70
CA ARG A 412 -4.05 -8.31 13.30
C ARG A 412 -5.28 -8.72 12.50
N ARG A 413 -5.53 -8.00 11.40
CA ARG A 413 -6.52 -8.40 10.40
C ARG A 413 -6.03 -9.65 9.67
N ALA A 414 -6.91 -10.58 9.39
CA ALA A 414 -6.59 -11.82 8.69
C ALA A 414 -6.41 -11.55 7.19
N ASP A 415 -5.23 -11.03 6.86
CA ASP A 415 -4.74 -10.74 5.52
C ASP A 415 -3.53 -11.62 5.23
N TRP A 416 -3.69 -12.64 4.39
CA TRP A 416 -2.60 -13.52 4.03
C TRP A 416 -2.70 -14.04 2.59
N LEU A 417 -1.57 -14.52 2.10
CA LEU A 417 -1.42 -15.18 0.81
C LEU A 417 -1.14 -16.66 1.04
N VAL A 418 -1.63 -17.49 0.14
CA VAL A 418 -1.27 -18.90 0.04
C VAL A 418 -0.43 -19.10 -1.20
N LEU A 419 0.83 -19.48 -1.03
CA LEU A 419 1.70 -19.84 -2.14
C LEU A 419 1.51 -21.32 -2.47
N ASP A 420 1.35 -21.61 -3.75
CA ASP A 420 1.21 -22.97 -4.28
C ASP A 420 2.55 -23.72 -4.22
N ALA A 421 2.65 -24.66 -3.29
CA ALA A 421 3.85 -25.46 -3.13
C ALA A 421 4.15 -26.37 -4.35
N ALA A 422 3.15 -26.64 -5.21
CA ALA A 422 3.32 -27.40 -6.43
C ALA A 422 3.78 -26.55 -7.62
N HIS A 423 3.79 -25.23 -7.49
CA HIS A 423 4.30 -24.33 -8.55
C HIS A 423 5.78 -24.66 -8.84
N PRO A 424 6.23 -24.77 -10.12
CA PRO A 424 7.61 -25.17 -10.44
C PRO A 424 8.69 -24.40 -9.70
N ALA A 425 8.53 -23.08 -9.53
CA ALA A 425 9.50 -22.26 -8.82
C ALA A 425 9.48 -22.51 -7.29
N MET A 426 8.42 -23.11 -6.75
CA MET A 426 8.27 -23.44 -5.33
C MET A 426 8.52 -24.92 -5.03
N ALA A 427 8.54 -25.77 -6.04
CA ALA A 427 8.70 -27.21 -5.89
C ALA A 427 9.98 -27.57 -5.13
N GLY A 428 9.84 -28.37 -4.06
CA GLY A 428 10.95 -28.75 -3.19
C GLY A 428 11.54 -27.63 -2.33
N ALA A 429 10.85 -26.48 -2.22
CA ALA A 429 11.30 -25.41 -1.34
C ALA A 429 11.20 -25.83 0.13
N ALA A 430 12.28 -25.65 0.88
CA ALA A 430 12.20 -25.60 2.35
C ALA A 430 11.47 -24.31 2.78
N PRO A 431 10.75 -24.29 3.90
CA PRO A 431 10.00 -23.12 4.33
C PRO A 431 10.83 -21.83 4.39
N ASP A 432 12.04 -21.89 4.92
CA ASP A 432 12.95 -20.74 5.03
C ASP A 432 13.37 -20.14 3.68
N ALA A 433 13.40 -20.93 2.62
CA ALA A 433 13.69 -20.47 1.25
C ALA A 433 12.44 -19.94 0.50
N ALA A 434 11.24 -20.01 1.07
CA ALA A 434 10.01 -19.69 0.35
C ALA A 434 9.96 -18.23 -0.12
N PHE A 435 10.37 -17.27 0.69
CA PHE A 435 10.44 -15.87 0.28
C PHE A 435 11.53 -15.61 -0.79
N ASP A 436 12.68 -16.25 -0.68
CA ASP A 436 13.73 -16.13 -1.72
C ASP A 436 13.24 -16.67 -3.05
N ARG A 437 12.51 -17.80 -3.05
CA ARG A 437 11.90 -18.35 -4.26
C ARG A 437 10.83 -17.42 -4.83
N LEU A 438 9.97 -16.88 -3.98
CA LEU A 438 8.95 -15.91 -4.40
C LEU A 438 9.60 -14.70 -5.10
N LEU A 439 10.66 -14.15 -4.53
CA LEU A 439 11.28 -12.93 -5.04
C LEU A 439 12.21 -13.21 -6.23
N PHE A 440 13.03 -14.27 -6.19
CA PHE A 440 14.18 -14.40 -7.09
C PHE A 440 14.09 -15.58 -8.07
N ALA A 441 13.06 -16.44 -7.99
CA ALA A 441 12.91 -17.58 -8.89
C ALA A 441 11.73 -17.47 -9.88
N GLY A 442 11.15 -16.26 -10.04
CA GLY A 442 9.99 -16.06 -10.93
C GLY A 442 8.70 -16.70 -10.40
N ALA A 443 8.59 -16.84 -9.08
CA ALA A 443 7.43 -17.42 -8.43
C ALA A 443 6.29 -16.41 -8.16
N ASP A 444 6.27 -15.30 -8.87
CA ASP A 444 5.21 -14.28 -8.80
C ASP A 444 3.81 -14.84 -9.08
N ARG A 445 3.70 -15.90 -9.91
CA ARG A 445 2.46 -16.65 -10.17
C ARG A 445 2.19 -17.77 -9.17
N ALA A 446 3.04 -17.95 -8.16
CA ALA A 446 2.81 -18.93 -7.10
C ALA A 446 1.72 -18.51 -6.11
N VAL A 447 1.35 -17.22 -6.06
CA VAL A 447 0.20 -16.76 -5.27
C VAL A 447 -1.06 -17.43 -5.82
N ARG A 448 -1.63 -18.36 -5.03
CA ARG A 448 -2.80 -19.15 -5.40
C ARG A 448 -4.08 -18.54 -4.83
N ASP A 449 -4.08 -18.31 -3.53
CA ASP A 449 -5.25 -17.78 -2.83
C ASP A 449 -4.86 -16.53 -2.04
N VAL A 450 -5.81 -15.59 -1.91
CA VAL A 450 -5.62 -14.34 -1.16
C VAL A 450 -6.79 -14.13 -0.21
N MET A 451 -6.49 -13.89 1.04
CA MET A 451 -7.46 -13.53 2.07
C MET A 451 -7.30 -12.08 2.49
N VAL A 452 -8.42 -11.36 2.57
CA VAL A 452 -8.50 -10.00 3.12
C VAL A 452 -9.61 -9.94 4.16
N ALA A 453 -9.29 -9.47 5.35
CA ALA A 453 -10.23 -9.36 6.46
C ALA A 453 -11.03 -10.68 6.70
N GLY A 454 -10.33 -11.81 6.66
CA GLY A 454 -10.92 -13.13 6.91
C GLY A 454 -11.80 -13.66 5.76
N ARG A 455 -11.82 -13.03 4.60
CA ARG A 455 -12.56 -13.46 3.41
C ARG A 455 -11.62 -13.81 2.27
N TRP A 456 -11.84 -14.94 1.63
CA TRP A 456 -11.15 -15.30 0.41
C TRP A 456 -11.61 -14.39 -0.72
N VAL A 457 -10.74 -13.50 -1.20
CA VAL A 457 -11.02 -12.59 -2.34
C VAL A 457 -10.45 -13.13 -3.65
N VAL A 458 -9.40 -13.96 -3.57
CA VAL A 458 -8.87 -14.74 -4.70
C VAL A 458 -8.82 -16.19 -4.30
N LYS A 459 -9.33 -17.10 -5.14
CA LYS A 459 -9.24 -18.54 -4.98
C LYS A 459 -8.75 -19.16 -6.29
N ASP A 460 -7.78 -20.06 -6.21
CA ASP A 460 -7.17 -20.71 -7.37
C ASP A 460 -6.81 -19.71 -8.50
N ARG A 461 -6.23 -18.58 -8.11
CA ARG A 461 -5.83 -17.46 -8.98
C ARG A 461 -6.99 -16.70 -9.65
N ASN A 462 -8.25 -17.00 -9.29
CA ASN A 462 -9.43 -16.37 -9.85
C ASN A 462 -10.04 -15.37 -8.86
N HIS A 463 -10.47 -14.24 -9.41
CA HIS A 463 -11.24 -13.24 -8.67
C HIS A 463 -12.68 -13.19 -9.21
N PRO A 464 -13.72 -13.04 -8.38
CA PRO A 464 -15.12 -13.05 -8.83
C PRO A 464 -15.43 -12.03 -9.93
N ALA A 465 -14.77 -10.89 -9.94
CA ALA A 465 -15.00 -9.83 -10.93
C ALA A 465 -14.22 -10.02 -12.26
N ASP A 466 -13.37 -11.05 -12.42
CA ASP A 466 -12.46 -11.17 -13.57
C ASP A 466 -13.17 -11.12 -14.94
N VAL A 467 -14.37 -11.72 -15.04
CA VAL A 467 -15.08 -11.86 -16.33
C VAL A 467 -15.72 -10.54 -16.76
N GLU A 468 -16.49 -9.94 -15.85
CA GLU A 468 -17.21 -8.69 -16.12
C GLU A 468 -16.23 -7.52 -16.35
N LEU A 469 -15.23 -7.42 -15.47
CA LEU A 469 -14.27 -6.33 -15.44
C LEU A 469 -13.42 -6.23 -16.72
N ARG A 470 -13.09 -7.39 -17.34
CA ARG A 470 -12.28 -7.42 -18.57
C ARG A 470 -12.92 -6.67 -19.74
N GLY A 471 -14.24 -6.81 -19.91
CA GLY A 471 -14.99 -6.12 -20.96
C GLY A 471 -15.04 -4.61 -20.72
N ASP A 472 -15.40 -4.21 -19.52
CA ASP A 472 -15.51 -2.80 -19.14
C ASP A 472 -14.17 -2.06 -19.18
N PHE A 473 -13.11 -2.66 -18.64
CA PHE A 473 -11.77 -2.09 -18.69
C PHE A 473 -11.27 -1.91 -20.12
N SER A 474 -11.48 -2.93 -21.00
CA SER A 474 -11.08 -2.84 -22.40
C SER A 474 -11.82 -1.72 -23.15
N ARG A 475 -13.10 -1.51 -22.86
CA ARG A 475 -13.90 -0.40 -23.42
C ARG A 475 -13.33 0.95 -22.95
N VAL A 476 -13.15 1.13 -21.65
CA VAL A 476 -12.63 2.38 -21.07
C VAL A 476 -11.23 2.71 -21.60
N MET A 477 -10.35 1.72 -21.73
CA MET A 477 -9.01 1.93 -22.29
C MET A 477 -9.05 2.40 -23.74
N LYS A 478 -9.97 1.86 -24.59
CA LYS A 478 -10.16 2.34 -25.96
C LYS A 478 -10.65 3.78 -25.98
N ASP A 479 -11.63 4.11 -25.15
CA ASP A 479 -12.21 5.46 -25.08
C ASP A 479 -11.16 6.49 -24.61
N LEU A 480 -10.35 6.15 -23.62
CA LEU A 480 -9.24 6.98 -23.13
C LEU A 480 -8.07 7.10 -24.14
N SER A 481 -7.89 6.17 -25.05
CA SER A 481 -6.81 6.19 -26.05
C SER A 481 -7.19 6.99 -27.31
N ASN A 482 -8.47 7.02 -27.70
CA ASN A 482 -8.95 7.59 -28.97
C ASN A 482 -9.28 9.10 -28.91
N GLY A 483 -9.07 9.77 -27.83
CA GLY A 483 -9.32 11.20 -27.64
C GLY A 483 -8.05 11.93 -27.23
#